data_58afc3c40d6d85ed06d8083fd0da8898
#
_entry.id   58afc3c40d6d85ed06d8083fd0da8898
#
_cell.length_a   1.000
_cell.length_b   1.000
_cell.length_c   1.000
_cell.angle_alpha   90.00
_cell.angle_beta   90.00
_cell.angle_gamma   90.00
#
_symmetry.space_group_name_H-M   'P 1'
#
loop_
_entity.id
_entity.type
_entity.pdbx_description
1 polymer ?
#
loop_
_entity_poly.entity_id
_entity_poly.type
_entity_poly.pdbx_seq_one_letter_code
_entity_poly.pdbx_strand_id
1 'polypeptide(L)'
;MGRGKLIEISIVDREGGIPDAEVRAALDSMAPVVAPYYAAVACLYEGEGFRAAMIRGVIASFQLLGRAKYPQKVFSSPDECAAWLAQKAPEAGMRLKDSAELAEAIAFVRGEGVRRGILTA
;
A
#
# COMPACT_ATOMS: atom_id res chain seq x y z
N MET A 1 17.12 -15.27 15.46
CA MET A 1 17.27 -14.24 14.51
C MET A 1 15.95 -13.63 14.10
N GLY A 2 15.63 -12.52 14.63
CA GLY A 2 14.37 -11.90 14.31
C GLY A 2 14.39 -11.27 12.94
N ARG A 3 14.10 -12.03 11.93
CA ARG A 3 13.85 -11.42 10.65
C ARG A 3 12.46 -10.84 10.69
N GLY A 4 12.41 -9.53 10.86
CA GLY A 4 11.15 -8.84 10.77
C GLY A 4 10.53 -9.01 9.39
N LYS A 5 9.22 -8.90 9.35
CA LYS A 5 8.52 -8.81 8.07
C LYS A 5 8.59 -7.38 7.58
N LEU A 6 8.21 -7.18 6.34
CA LEU A 6 8.19 -5.86 5.71
C LEU A 6 6.82 -5.23 5.83
N ILE A 7 6.79 -3.92 5.91
CA ILE A 7 5.57 -3.17 5.62
C ILE A 7 5.81 -2.45 4.29
N GLU A 8 4.81 -2.44 3.44
CA GLU A 8 4.92 -1.83 2.12
C GLU A 8 3.88 -0.74 1.95
N ILE A 9 4.30 0.33 1.31
CA ILE A 9 3.42 1.42 0.93
C ILE A 9 3.49 1.55 -0.59
N SER A 10 2.35 1.32 -1.24
CA SER A 10 2.23 1.55 -2.68
C SER A 10 1.53 2.87 -2.91
N ILE A 11 2.23 3.83 -3.47
CA ILE A 11 1.66 5.13 -3.81
C ILE A 11 1.23 5.08 -5.26
N VAL A 12 -0.08 5.11 -5.48
CA VAL A 12 -0.65 4.99 -6.82
C VAL A 12 -1.00 6.37 -7.35
N ASP A 13 -0.58 6.65 -8.59
CA ASP A 13 -0.90 7.91 -9.22
C ASP A 13 -2.42 8.07 -9.35
N ARG A 14 -2.93 9.21 -8.92
CA ARG A 14 -4.38 9.51 -8.99
C ARG A 14 -4.90 9.52 -10.42
N GLU A 15 -4.03 9.73 -11.40
CA GLU A 15 -4.38 9.69 -12.83
C GLU A 15 -4.15 8.32 -13.44
N GLY A 16 -3.65 7.36 -12.64
CA GLY A 16 -3.37 6.02 -13.10
C GLY A 16 -4.66 5.24 -13.39
N GLY A 17 -4.55 4.28 -14.28
CA GLY A 17 -5.67 3.41 -14.61
C GLY A 17 -5.78 2.22 -13.68
N ILE A 18 -6.90 1.52 -13.80
CA ILE A 18 -7.11 0.26 -13.10
C ILE A 18 -6.25 -0.80 -13.79
N PRO A 19 -5.53 -1.66 -13.02
CA PRO A 19 -4.74 -2.72 -13.63
C PRO A 19 -5.60 -3.61 -14.54
N ASP A 20 -5.07 -3.92 -15.71
CA ASP A 20 -5.77 -4.81 -16.64
C ASP A 20 -5.66 -6.28 -16.17
N ALA A 21 -6.28 -7.17 -16.93
CA ALA A 21 -6.33 -8.59 -16.55
C ALA A 21 -4.94 -9.23 -16.49
N GLU A 22 -4.04 -8.83 -17.37
CA GLU A 22 -2.67 -9.37 -17.40
C GLU A 22 -1.89 -8.94 -16.16
N VAL A 23 -1.97 -7.67 -15.80
CA VAL A 23 -1.31 -7.15 -14.59
C VAL A 23 -1.89 -7.80 -13.34
N ARG A 24 -3.23 -7.94 -13.28
CA ARG A 24 -3.87 -8.58 -12.14
C ARG A 24 -3.45 -10.04 -12.00
N ALA A 25 -3.33 -10.76 -13.11
CA ALA A 25 -2.86 -12.14 -13.09
C ALA A 25 -1.43 -12.24 -12.56
N ALA A 26 -0.57 -11.30 -12.95
CA ALA A 26 0.79 -11.26 -12.46
C ALA A 26 0.83 -10.99 -10.95
N LEU A 27 0.00 -10.06 -10.46
CA LEU A 27 -0.11 -9.77 -9.04
C LEU A 27 -0.62 -10.98 -8.27
N ASP A 28 -1.62 -11.68 -8.82
CA ASP A 28 -2.16 -12.90 -8.21
C ASP A 28 -1.09 -13.98 -8.06
N SER A 29 -0.25 -14.15 -9.08
CA SER A 29 0.80 -15.16 -9.03
C SER A 29 1.92 -14.79 -8.05
N MET A 30 2.16 -13.49 -7.83
CA MET A 30 3.16 -13.02 -6.88
C MET A 30 2.70 -13.10 -5.43
N ALA A 31 1.39 -12.99 -5.19
CA ALA A 31 0.86 -12.89 -3.83
C ALA A 31 1.33 -14.02 -2.90
N PRO A 32 1.26 -15.30 -3.27
CA PRO A 32 1.74 -16.35 -2.37
C PRO A 32 3.26 -16.34 -2.17
N VAL A 33 4.00 -15.81 -3.14
CA VAL A 33 5.47 -15.74 -3.04
C VAL A 33 5.89 -14.69 -2.02
N VAL A 34 5.23 -13.52 -2.01
CA VAL A 34 5.60 -12.41 -1.14
C VAL A 34 4.93 -12.45 0.23
N ALA A 35 3.83 -13.18 0.35
CA ALA A 35 3.03 -13.19 1.58
C ALA A 35 3.84 -13.49 2.85
N PRO A 36 4.78 -14.43 2.87
CA PRO A 36 5.55 -14.70 4.06
C PRO A 36 6.43 -13.53 4.53
N TYR A 37 6.69 -12.58 3.65
CA TYR A 37 7.62 -11.48 3.92
C TYR A 37 6.91 -10.19 4.34
N TYR A 38 5.57 -10.13 4.22
CA TYR A 38 4.83 -8.91 4.52
C TYR A 38 4.08 -9.00 5.84
N ALA A 39 4.24 -7.98 6.68
CA ALA A 39 3.38 -7.78 7.84
C ALA A 39 2.12 -7.03 7.44
N ALA A 40 2.23 -6.08 6.51
CA ALA A 40 1.11 -5.30 6.03
C ALA A 40 1.46 -4.59 4.73
N VAL A 41 0.47 -4.35 3.91
CA VAL A 41 0.61 -3.57 2.68
C VAL A 41 -0.46 -2.49 2.68
N ALA A 42 -0.05 -1.24 2.54
CA ALA A 42 -0.95 -0.11 2.39
C ALA A 42 -0.86 0.42 0.97
N CYS A 43 -2.00 0.72 0.40
CA CYS A 43 -2.08 1.36 -0.90
C CYS A 43 -2.60 2.78 -0.69
N LEU A 44 -1.80 3.77 -1.02
CA LEU A 44 -2.22 5.16 -0.94
C LEU A 44 -2.68 5.61 -2.32
N TYR A 45 -3.96 5.88 -2.43
CA TYR A 45 -4.57 6.38 -3.66
C TYR A 45 -5.42 7.59 -3.32
N GLU A 46 -4.96 8.75 -3.73
CA GLU A 46 -5.59 10.01 -3.38
C GLU A 46 -6.68 10.46 -4.36
N GLY A 47 -6.95 9.66 -5.40
CA GLY A 47 -8.03 9.93 -6.32
C GLY A 47 -9.39 9.83 -5.65
N GLU A 48 -10.36 10.52 -6.18
CA GLU A 48 -11.71 10.57 -5.66
C GLU A 48 -12.72 10.04 -6.68
N GLY A 49 -13.92 9.78 -6.19
CA GLY A 49 -15.04 9.40 -7.02
C GLY A 49 -15.06 7.93 -7.41
N PHE A 50 -15.63 7.68 -8.56
CA PHE A 50 -15.91 6.33 -9.04
C PHE A 50 -14.67 5.48 -9.21
N ARG A 51 -13.58 6.06 -9.73
CA ARG A 51 -12.33 5.35 -9.92
C ARG A 51 -11.75 4.86 -8.60
N ALA A 52 -11.79 5.70 -7.57
CA ALA A 52 -11.29 5.32 -6.25
C ALA A 52 -12.11 4.16 -5.67
N ALA A 53 -13.43 4.21 -5.84
CA ALA A 53 -14.30 3.13 -5.39
C ALA A 53 -13.98 1.81 -6.11
N MET A 54 -13.69 1.86 -7.40
CA MET A 54 -13.32 0.68 -8.17
C MET A 54 -12.00 0.08 -7.69
N ILE A 55 -11.00 0.91 -7.44
CA ILE A 55 -9.68 0.45 -6.94
C ILE A 55 -9.83 -0.22 -5.59
N ARG A 56 -10.60 0.38 -4.69
CA ARG A 56 -10.88 -0.21 -3.38
C ARG A 56 -11.59 -1.57 -3.53
N GLY A 57 -12.53 -1.64 -4.47
CA GLY A 57 -13.23 -2.89 -4.75
C GLY A 57 -12.31 -3.99 -5.24
N VAL A 58 -11.36 -3.66 -6.11
CA VAL A 58 -10.38 -4.64 -6.60
C VAL A 58 -9.54 -5.18 -5.45
N ILE A 59 -9.05 -4.32 -4.58
CA ILE A 59 -8.23 -4.74 -3.44
C ILE A 59 -9.04 -5.56 -2.45
N ALA A 60 -10.28 -5.14 -2.18
CA ALA A 60 -11.16 -5.90 -1.31
C ALA A 60 -11.42 -7.31 -1.85
N SER A 61 -11.52 -7.46 -3.18
CA SER A 61 -11.74 -8.76 -3.78
C SER A 61 -10.57 -9.71 -3.56
N PHE A 62 -9.33 -9.21 -3.53
CA PHE A 62 -8.17 -10.03 -3.19
C PHE A 62 -8.28 -10.61 -1.79
N GLN A 63 -8.71 -9.79 -0.84
CA GLN A 63 -8.86 -10.24 0.56
C GLN A 63 -9.96 -11.27 0.71
N LEU A 64 -11.10 -11.00 0.07
CA LEU A 64 -12.26 -11.90 0.15
C LEU A 64 -11.97 -13.28 -0.46
N LEU A 65 -11.18 -13.33 -1.50
CA LEU A 65 -10.84 -14.60 -2.17
C LEU A 65 -9.65 -15.30 -1.49
N GLY A 66 -9.17 -14.78 -0.38
CA GLY A 66 -8.07 -15.37 0.37
C GLY A 66 -6.74 -15.34 -0.35
N ARG A 67 -6.62 -14.50 -1.36
CA ARG A 67 -5.38 -14.37 -2.14
C ARG A 67 -4.32 -13.58 -1.39
N ALA A 68 -4.73 -12.56 -0.65
CA ALA A 68 -3.82 -11.82 0.19
C ALA A 68 -3.71 -12.54 1.54
N LYS A 69 -2.49 -12.96 1.88
CA LYS A 69 -2.22 -13.66 3.14
C LYS A 69 -1.68 -12.72 4.21
N TYR A 70 -1.78 -11.43 3.98
CA TYR A 70 -1.32 -10.37 4.88
C TYR A 70 -2.36 -9.24 4.89
N PRO A 71 -2.41 -8.42 5.94
CA PRO A 71 -3.30 -7.27 5.98
C PRO A 71 -2.99 -6.31 4.84
N GLN A 72 -4.03 -5.90 4.12
CA GLN A 72 -3.92 -4.99 3.01
C GLN A 72 -5.07 -4.00 3.05
N LYS A 73 -4.76 -2.72 2.87
CA LYS A 73 -5.78 -1.69 2.95
C LYS A 73 -5.46 -0.51 2.03
N VAL A 74 -6.51 0.11 1.49
CA VAL A 74 -6.39 1.30 0.64
C VAL A 74 -6.73 2.53 1.46
N PHE A 75 -5.94 3.57 1.29
CA PHE A 75 -6.15 4.84 1.96
C PHE A 75 -6.21 5.98 0.95
N SER A 76 -6.96 7.01 1.25
CA SER A 76 -6.98 8.25 0.48
C SER A 76 -6.20 9.37 1.17
N SER A 77 -5.76 9.14 2.40
CA SER A 77 -5.04 10.12 3.20
C SER A 77 -3.69 9.57 3.63
N PRO A 78 -2.59 10.31 3.39
CA PRO A 78 -1.28 9.89 3.89
C PRO A 78 -1.24 9.70 5.41
N ASP A 79 -1.94 10.55 6.16
CA ASP A 79 -1.93 10.47 7.61
C ASP A 79 -2.63 9.22 8.13
N GLU A 80 -3.78 8.87 7.54
CA GLU A 80 -4.48 7.65 7.90
C GLU A 80 -3.66 6.42 7.53
N CYS A 81 -3.00 6.45 6.38
CA CYS A 81 -2.10 5.38 5.93
C CYS A 81 -0.97 5.20 6.94
N ALA A 82 -0.33 6.29 7.35
CA ALA A 82 0.76 6.26 8.32
C ALA A 82 0.31 5.72 9.67
N ALA A 83 -0.86 6.12 10.14
CA ALA A 83 -1.39 5.66 11.41
C ALA A 83 -1.65 4.16 11.42
N TRP A 84 -2.24 3.65 10.35
CA TRP A 84 -2.51 2.22 10.22
C TRP A 84 -1.21 1.40 10.16
N LEU A 85 -0.24 1.85 9.37
CA LEU A 85 1.04 1.16 9.26
C LEU A 85 1.82 1.21 10.56
N ALA A 86 1.72 2.29 11.33
CA ALA A 86 2.37 2.38 12.63
C ALA A 86 1.87 1.30 13.58
N GLN A 87 0.59 0.92 13.48
CA GLN A 87 0.02 -0.17 14.27
C GLN A 87 0.60 -1.52 13.86
N LYS A 88 1.03 -1.65 12.60
CA LYS A 88 1.58 -2.89 12.06
C LYS A 88 3.09 -2.99 12.20
N ALA A 89 3.76 -1.88 12.50
CA ALA A 89 5.21 -1.84 12.57
C ALA A 89 5.82 -2.85 13.55
N PRO A 90 5.26 -3.09 14.74
CA PRO A 90 5.82 -4.09 15.65
C PRO A 90 5.90 -5.50 15.05
N GLU A 91 4.92 -5.88 14.21
CA GLU A 91 4.93 -7.17 13.53
C GLU A 91 6.07 -7.30 12.54
N ALA A 92 6.54 -6.16 12.01
CA ALA A 92 7.67 -6.10 11.10
C ALA A 92 9.01 -5.94 11.86
N GLY A 93 8.98 -5.89 13.18
CA GLY A 93 10.17 -5.66 13.97
C GLY A 93 10.67 -4.21 13.95
N MET A 94 9.83 -3.29 13.50
CA MET A 94 10.19 -1.87 13.42
C MET A 94 9.78 -1.15 14.69
N ARG A 95 10.63 -0.22 15.12
CA ARG A 95 10.33 0.66 16.25
C ARG A 95 10.16 2.08 15.74
N LEU A 96 8.95 2.58 15.82
CA LEU A 96 8.63 3.93 15.42
C LEU A 96 8.19 4.70 16.66
N LYS A 97 8.57 5.97 16.75
CA LYS A 97 8.13 6.83 17.84
C LYS A 97 6.62 7.05 17.75
N ASP A 98 6.16 7.36 16.55
CA ASP A 98 4.76 7.61 16.29
C ASP A 98 4.50 7.54 14.78
N SER A 99 3.26 7.79 14.38
CA SER A 99 2.90 7.76 12.96
C SER A 99 3.49 8.94 12.18
N ALA A 100 3.98 9.98 12.85
CA ALA A 100 4.56 11.14 12.18
C ALA A 100 5.81 10.78 11.38
N GLU A 101 6.62 9.83 11.86
CA GLU A 101 7.79 9.36 11.13
C GLU A 101 7.38 8.75 9.78
N LEU A 102 6.33 7.95 9.77
CA LEU A 102 5.82 7.37 8.53
C LEU A 102 5.18 8.41 7.64
N ALA A 103 4.44 9.36 8.21
CA ALA A 103 3.82 10.43 7.44
C ALA A 103 4.88 11.27 6.73
N GLU A 104 5.99 11.57 7.41
CA GLU A 104 7.09 12.31 6.80
C GLU A 104 7.74 11.52 5.67
N ALA A 105 7.95 10.22 5.88
CA ALA A 105 8.52 9.36 4.86
C ALA A 105 7.61 9.27 3.62
N ILE A 106 6.32 9.14 3.83
CA ILE A 106 5.35 9.10 2.75
C ILE A 106 5.37 10.43 1.97
N ALA A 107 5.38 11.54 2.69
CA ALA A 107 5.42 12.86 2.07
C ALA A 107 6.69 13.04 1.23
N PHE A 108 7.82 12.57 1.74
CA PHE A 108 9.09 12.66 1.02
C PHE A 108 9.05 11.84 -0.28
N VAL A 109 8.63 10.57 -0.20
CA VAL A 109 8.59 9.69 -1.38
C VAL A 109 7.59 10.23 -2.40
N ARG A 110 6.45 10.70 -1.94
CA ARG A 110 5.42 11.27 -2.80
C ARG A 110 5.94 12.51 -3.53
N GLY A 111 6.61 13.41 -2.80
CA GLY A 111 7.22 14.60 -3.38
C GLY A 111 8.29 14.26 -4.41
N GLU A 112 9.11 13.24 -4.14
CA GLU A 112 10.09 12.77 -5.10
C GLU A 112 9.43 12.19 -6.35
N GLY A 113 8.32 11.49 -6.19
CA GLY A 113 7.57 10.95 -7.32
C GLY A 113 7.04 12.05 -8.23
N VAL A 114 6.51 13.13 -7.65
CA VAL A 114 6.05 14.30 -8.41
C VAL A 114 7.21 14.97 -9.11
N ARG A 115 8.31 15.20 -8.38
CA ARG A 115 9.49 15.86 -8.94
C ARG A 115 10.07 15.09 -10.13
N ARG A 116 10.03 13.76 -10.07
CA ARG A 116 10.56 12.90 -11.15
C ARG A 116 9.56 12.62 -12.26
N GLY A 117 8.35 13.15 -12.17
CA GLY A 117 7.32 12.96 -13.17
C GLY A 117 6.67 11.58 -13.13
N ILE A 118 6.84 10.83 -12.03
CA ILE A 118 6.21 9.52 -11.85
C ILE A 118 4.79 9.70 -11.34
N LEU A 119 4.57 10.69 -10.49
CA LEU A 119 3.26 11.00 -9.93
C LEU A 119 2.76 12.35 -10.43
N THR A 120 1.44 12.46 -10.56
CA THR A 120 0.76 13.71 -10.89
C THR A 120 0.65 14.57 -9.64
N ALA A 121 0.99 15.84 -9.76
CA ALA A 121 0.92 16.78 -8.65
C ALA A 121 -0.52 17.03 -8.18
#